data_54748ef722f650c1bf8c3cc9d9c63b48
#
_entry.id   54748ef722f650c1bf8c3cc9d9c63b48
#
_cell.length_a   1.000
_cell.length_b   1.000
_cell.length_c   1.000
_cell.angle_alpha   90.00
_cell.angle_beta   90.00
_cell.angle_gamma   90.00
#
_symmetry.space_group_name_H-M   'P 1'
#
loop_
_entity.id
_entity.type
_entity.pdbx_description
1 polymer ?
#
loop_
_entity_poly.entity_id
_entity_poly.type
_entity_poly.pdbx_seq_one_letter_code
_entity_poly.pdbx_strand_id
1 'polypeptide(L)'
;MPGFFSMLAFSFLYILNNIMHHYFAYGSNMSARRIRHRLGWAPSRIATILPDYQLAFDKQSNDGGKANIQFSSGNNVEGVLYFVKEEDLVVLDEYEGVADQQYVRHELEVQDRAGHLMPAVAYVALNTGKESRPTREYLNFLLEGEHLLSPEYVTKLEEIATL
;
A
#
# COMPACT_ATOMS: atom_id res chain seq x y z
N MET A 1 -46.31 1.72 11.56
CA MET A 1 -45.50 0.77 10.76
C MET A 1 -44.03 1.22 10.78
N PRO A 2 -43.19 0.68 11.63
CA PRO A 2 -41.77 1.04 11.67
C PRO A 2 -40.88 -0.03 11.03
N GLY A 3 -41.23 -0.55 9.86
CA GLY A 3 -40.48 -1.68 9.30
C GLY A 3 -39.69 -1.37 8.01
N PHE A 4 -40.14 -0.45 7.20
CA PHE A 4 -39.58 -0.26 5.85
C PHE A 4 -38.29 0.60 5.80
N PHE A 5 -38.21 1.62 6.63
CA PHE A 5 -37.03 2.49 6.73
C PHE A 5 -35.84 1.77 7.39
N SER A 6 -36.08 0.83 8.28
CA SER A 6 -35.05 0.04 8.96
C SER A 6 -34.37 -0.96 8.01
N MET A 7 -35.15 -1.63 7.14
CA MET A 7 -34.62 -2.60 6.18
C MET A 7 -33.76 -1.94 5.07
N LEU A 8 -34.18 -0.79 4.57
CA LEU A 8 -33.41 -0.04 3.57
C LEU A 8 -32.12 0.51 4.14
N ALA A 9 -32.14 1.02 5.38
CA ALA A 9 -30.95 1.47 6.08
C ALA A 9 -29.97 0.32 6.39
N PHE A 10 -30.48 -0.84 6.81
CA PHE A 10 -29.67 -2.04 7.00
C PHE A 10 -29.08 -2.57 5.70
N SER A 11 -29.84 -2.61 4.60
CA SER A 11 -29.34 -3.03 3.30
C SER A 11 -28.31 -2.06 2.75
N PHE A 12 -28.50 -0.76 2.93
CA PHE A 12 -27.55 0.27 2.50
C PHE A 12 -26.25 0.22 3.31
N LEU A 13 -26.35 0.06 4.62
CA LEU A 13 -25.20 -0.13 5.51
C LEU A 13 -24.45 -1.43 5.20
N TYR A 14 -25.16 -2.51 4.91
CA TYR A 14 -24.57 -3.78 4.51
C TYR A 14 -23.84 -3.68 3.16
N ILE A 15 -24.39 -2.95 2.19
CA ILE A 15 -23.75 -2.70 0.89
C ILE A 15 -22.49 -1.83 1.08
N LEU A 16 -22.56 -0.76 1.88
CA LEU A 16 -21.41 0.10 2.15
C LEU A 16 -20.28 -0.65 2.87
N ASN A 17 -20.60 -1.54 3.80
CA ASN A 17 -19.61 -2.34 4.53
C ASN A 17 -18.98 -3.47 3.67
N ASN A 18 -19.55 -3.78 2.50
CA ASN A 18 -19.02 -4.78 1.58
C ASN A 18 -18.37 -4.19 0.31
N ILE A 19 -18.23 -2.87 0.22
CA ILE A 19 -17.46 -2.26 -0.85
C ILE A 19 -15.99 -2.60 -0.64
N MET A 20 -15.41 -3.27 -1.66
CA MET A 20 -13.98 -3.57 -1.68
C MET A 20 -13.22 -2.36 -2.21
N HIS A 21 -12.19 -1.98 -1.49
CA HIS A 21 -11.24 -0.96 -1.88
C HIS A 21 -9.98 -1.60 -2.46
N HIS A 22 -9.33 -0.90 -3.37
CA HIS A 22 -8.03 -1.26 -3.88
C HIS A 22 -6.96 -0.53 -3.05
N TYR A 23 -6.11 -1.29 -2.37
CA TYR A 23 -4.98 -0.76 -1.62
C TYR A 23 -3.68 -1.13 -2.30
N PHE A 24 -2.94 -0.14 -2.77
CA PHE A 24 -1.64 -0.31 -3.40
C PHE A 24 -0.52 -0.23 -2.37
N ALA A 25 0.16 -1.34 -2.16
CA ALA A 25 1.31 -1.47 -1.28
C ALA A 25 2.60 -1.53 -2.11
N TYR A 26 3.50 -0.62 -1.85
CA TYR A 26 4.81 -0.52 -2.50
C TYR A 26 5.99 -0.65 -1.52
N GLY A 27 5.71 -0.64 -0.23
CA GLY A 27 6.68 -0.74 0.86
C GLY A 27 6.53 -2.05 1.64
N SER A 28 6.66 -1.98 2.96
CA SER A 28 6.68 -3.17 3.83
C SER A 28 5.39 -3.99 3.79
N ASN A 29 4.27 -3.39 3.41
CA ASN A 29 3.00 -4.10 3.24
C ASN A 29 2.93 -4.96 1.96
N MET A 30 3.96 -4.96 1.12
CA MET A 30 4.09 -5.98 0.07
C MET A 30 4.23 -7.39 0.66
N SER A 31 4.68 -7.50 1.91
CA SER A 31 4.69 -8.76 2.65
C SER A 31 3.25 -9.19 3.01
N ALA A 32 2.80 -10.30 2.40
CA ALA A 32 1.49 -10.88 2.73
C ALA A 32 1.40 -11.32 4.18
N ARG A 33 2.51 -11.82 4.75
CA ARG A 33 2.61 -12.20 6.16
C ARG A 33 2.36 -10.99 7.06
N ARG A 34 2.95 -9.84 6.72
CA ARG A 34 2.77 -8.58 7.47
C ARG A 34 1.32 -8.08 7.40
N ILE A 35 0.72 -8.07 6.22
CA ILE A 35 -0.69 -7.70 6.03
C ILE A 35 -1.60 -8.64 6.82
N ARG A 36 -1.40 -9.95 6.72
CA ARG A 36 -2.17 -10.92 7.49
C ARG A 36 -2.05 -10.69 9.00
N HIS A 37 -0.87 -10.36 9.49
CA HIS A 37 -0.67 -10.03 10.91
C HIS A 37 -1.44 -8.77 11.32
N ARG A 38 -1.43 -7.73 10.48
CA ARG A 38 -2.09 -6.45 10.77
C ARG A 38 -3.61 -6.54 10.71
N LEU A 39 -4.14 -7.22 9.71
CA LEU A 39 -5.59 -7.28 9.44
C LEU A 39 -6.29 -8.49 10.08
N GLY A 40 -5.55 -9.50 10.49
CA GLY A 40 -6.11 -10.75 11.02
C GLY A 40 -6.65 -11.71 9.94
N TRP A 41 -6.52 -11.36 8.66
CA TRP A 41 -6.91 -12.19 7.52
C TRP A 41 -6.01 -11.92 6.31
N ALA A 42 -6.11 -12.75 5.27
CA ALA A 42 -5.29 -12.65 4.07
C ALA A 42 -6.14 -12.14 2.88
N PRO A 43 -6.12 -10.84 2.56
CA PRO A 43 -6.81 -10.30 1.39
C PRO A 43 -6.25 -10.91 0.10
N SER A 44 -7.10 -11.07 -0.91
CA SER A 44 -6.65 -11.37 -2.26
C SER A 44 -5.80 -10.21 -2.80
N ARG A 45 -4.85 -10.52 -3.70
CA ARG A 45 -3.88 -9.55 -4.20
C ARG A 45 -3.44 -9.85 -5.61
N ILE A 46 -3.04 -8.82 -6.33
CA ILE A 46 -2.48 -8.91 -7.67
C ILE A 46 -1.24 -8.04 -7.83
N ALA A 47 -0.44 -8.34 -8.83
CA ALA A 47 0.67 -7.49 -9.25
C ALA A 47 0.16 -6.24 -9.96
N THR A 48 0.67 -5.07 -9.62
CA THR A 48 0.35 -3.80 -10.28
C THR A 48 1.56 -2.89 -10.39
N ILE A 49 1.43 -1.90 -11.25
CA ILE A 49 2.45 -0.87 -11.49
C ILE A 49 1.80 0.50 -11.26
N LEU A 50 2.50 1.37 -10.58
CA LEU A 50 2.18 2.80 -10.49
C LEU A 50 3.05 3.56 -11.49
N PRO A 51 2.50 4.03 -12.62
CA PRO A 51 3.27 4.78 -13.62
C PRO A 51 3.59 6.20 -13.13
N ASP A 52 4.68 6.76 -13.63
CA ASP A 52 5.16 8.12 -13.37
C ASP A 52 5.53 8.40 -11.90
N TYR A 53 5.95 7.36 -11.19
CA TYR A 53 6.48 7.46 -9.83
C TYR A 53 7.79 6.68 -9.69
N GLN A 54 8.55 7.04 -8.67
CA GLN A 54 9.73 6.31 -8.22
C GLN A 54 9.65 5.99 -6.74
N LEU A 55 10.26 4.87 -6.35
CA LEU A 55 10.44 4.50 -4.96
C LEU A 55 11.55 5.34 -4.34
N ALA A 56 11.31 5.85 -3.14
CA ALA A 56 12.28 6.59 -2.34
C ALA A 56 12.27 6.07 -0.90
N PHE A 57 13.37 6.24 -0.18
CA PHE A 57 13.47 5.92 1.25
C PHE A 57 13.70 7.22 2.04
N ASP A 58 12.81 8.19 1.81
CA ASP A 58 12.87 9.54 2.36
C ASP A 58 11.94 9.78 3.55
N LYS A 59 11.11 8.78 3.91
CA LYS A 59 10.32 8.84 5.15
C LYS A 59 11.25 8.69 6.34
N GLN A 60 11.29 9.72 7.17
CA GLN A 60 12.13 9.76 8.36
C GLN A 60 11.64 8.77 9.42
N SER A 61 12.57 8.06 10.02
CA SER A 61 12.34 7.11 11.11
C SER A 61 13.61 6.95 11.94
N ASN A 62 13.46 6.51 13.19
CA ASN A 62 14.58 6.31 14.12
C ASN A 62 15.47 5.11 13.74
N ASP A 63 14.97 4.20 12.90
CA ASP A 63 15.63 2.96 12.51
C ASP A 63 15.89 2.86 11.00
N GLY A 64 16.16 3.97 10.35
CA GLY A 64 16.47 4.04 8.93
C GLY A 64 15.33 4.53 8.06
N GLY A 65 15.61 4.72 6.78
CA GLY A 65 14.63 5.19 5.81
C GLY A 65 13.48 4.22 5.59
N LYS A 66 12.27 4.74 5.49
CA LYS A 66 11.08 3.99 5.13
C LYS A 66 10.61 4.38 3.73
N ALA A 67 9.93 3.44 3.08
CA ALA A 67 9.47 3.62 1.71
C ALA A 67 8.44 4.75 1.58
N ASN A 68 8.60 5.49 0.52
CA ASN A 68 7.70 6.52 0.01
C ASN A 68 7.73 6.50 -1.51
N ILE A 69 6.79 7.16 -2.14
CA ILE A 69 6.74 7.36 -3.59
C ILE A 69 6.83 8.84 -3.92
N GLN A 70 7.53 9.15 -4.98
CA GLN A 70 7.70 10.50 -5.50
C GLN A 70 7.32 10.51 -6.97
N PHE A 71 6.62 11.55 -7.41
CA PHE A 71 6.34 11.74 -8.83
C PHE A 71 7.66 11.80 -9.63
N SER A 72 7.74 10.99 -10.68
CA SER A 72 8.91 10.91 -11.56
C SER A 72 8.47 10.42 -12.93
N SER A 73 8.23 11.35 -13.84
CA SER A 73 7.73 11.06 -15.20
C SER A 73 8.58 10.01 -15.91
N GLY A 74 7.92 9.00 -16.47
CA GLY A 74 8.54 7.90 -17.21
C GLY A 74 9.10 6.77 -16.35
N ASN A 75 9.12 6.92 -15.02
CA ASN A 75 9.47 5.83 -14.09
C ASN A 75 8.23 5.08 -13.62
N ASN A 76 8.43 3.91 -13.06
CA ASN A 76 7.36 3.06 -12.54
C ASN A 76 7.74 2.49 -11.16
N VAL A 77 6.75 2.43 -10.27
CA VAL A 77 6.85 1.68 -9.03
C VAL A 77 6.01 0.42 -9.15
N GLU A 78 6.64 -0.73 -9.01
CA GLU A 78 5.90 -1.99 -8.93
C GLU A 78 5.44 -2.24 -7.49
N GLY A 79 4.28 -2.85 -7.34
CA GLY A 79 3.72 -3.13 -6.04
C GLY A 79 2.62 -4.17 -6.08
N VAL A 80 2.03 -4.35 -4.92
CA VAL A 80 0.95 -5.32 -4.68
C VAL A 80 -0.35 -4.58 -4.43
N LEU A 81 -1.37 -4.88 -5.21
CA LEU A 81 -2.72 -4.38 -5.00
C LEU A 81 -3.52 -5.38 -4.19
N TYR A 82 -3.96 -4.97 -2.99
CA TYR A 82 -4.84 -5.75 -2.14
C TYR A 82 -6.30 -5.32 -2.31
N PHE A 83 -7.20 -6.29 -2.24
CA PHE A 83 -8.64 -6.05 -2.19
C PHE A 83 -9.07 -6.09 -0.72
N VAL A 84 -9.36 -4.93 -0.15
CA VAL A 84 -9.61 -4.73 1.28
C VAL A 84 -10.94 -4.01 1.52
N LYS A 85 -11.44 -4.07 2.74
CA LYS A 85 -12.62 -3.32 3.16
C LYS A 85 -12.22 -1.97 3.77
N GLU A 86 -13.17 -1.04 3.93
CA GLU A 86 -12.89 0.23 4.60
C GLU A 86 -12.41 0.02 6.04
N GLU A 87 -12.96 -0.94 6.76
CA GLU A 87 -12.52 -1.28 8.12
C GLU A 87 -11.06 -1.74 8.18
N ASP A 88 -10.56 -2.42 7.12
CA ASP A 88 -9.15 -2.79 7.00
C ASP A 88 -8.27 -1.57 6.80
N LEU A 89 -8.72 -0.62 5.99
CA LEU A 89 -8.00 0.65 5.79
C LEU A 89 -7.93 1.45 7.08
N VAL A 90 -8.97 1.45 7.91
CA VAL A 90 -8.95 2.08 9.23
C VAL A 90 -7.89 1.45 10.14
N VAL A 91 -7.76 0.12 10.11
CA VAL A 91 -6.69 -0.58 10.84
C VAL A 91 -5.31 -0.21 10.29
N LEU A 92 -5.15 -0.15 8.97
CA LEU A 92 -3.88 0.26 8.34
C LEU A 92 -3.51 1.71 8.65
N ASP A 93 -4.49 2.62 8.75
CA ASP A 93 -4.26 4.02 9.16
C ASP A 93 -3.52 4.11 10.50
N GLU A 94 -3.86 3.24 11.46
CA GLU A 94 -3.19 3.20 12.77
C GLU A 94 -1.72 2.78 12.62
N TYR A 95 -1.45 1.73 11.82
CA TYR A 95 -0.08 1.27 11.55
C TYR A 95 0.75 2.26 10.77
N GLU A 96 0.14 3.03 9.88
CA GLU A 96 0.80 4.06 9.08
C GLU A 96 0.91 5.40 9.81
N GLY A 97 0.32 5.53 10.99
CA GLY A 97 0.36 6.74 11.80
C GLY A 97 -0.34 7.93 11.14
N VAL A 98 -1.48 7.69 10.51
CA VAL A 98 -2.24 8.75 9.82
C VAL A 98 -2.67 9.84 10.81
N ALA A 99 -3.12 9.48 12.01
CA ALA A 99 -3.48 10.44 13.05
C ALA A 99 -2.31 11.30 13.52
N ASP A 100 -1.08 10.77 13.45
CA ASP A 100 0.16 11.46 13.80
C ASP A 100 0.85 12.11 12.59
N GLN A 101 0.14 12.24 11.48
CA GLN A 101 0.63 12.86 10.23
C GLN A 101 1.93 12.24 9.69
N GLN A 102 2.11 10.94 9.89
CA GLN A 102 3.27 10.21 9.36
C GLN A 102 3.08 9.88 7.88
N TYR A 103 1.92 9.32 7.54
CA TYR A 103 1.45 9.08 6.19
C TYR A 103 0.03 9.60 6.02
N VAL A 104 -0.38 9.74 4.77
CA VAL A 104 -1.76 10.08 4.39
C VAL A 104 -2.24 9.10 3.32
N ARG A 105 -3.53 8.77 3.34
CA ARG A 105 -4.18 8.09 2.22
C ARG A 105 -4.17 9.01 1.01
N HIS A 106 -3.69 8.51 -0.10
CA HIS A 106 -3.66 9.22 -1.38
C HIS A 106 -4.32 8.37 -2.46
N GLU A 107 -5.27 8.95 -3.17
CA GLU A 107 -5.88 8.31 -4.34
C GLU A 107 -4.97 8.45 -5.55
N LEU A 108 -4.80 7.35 -6.28
CA LEU A 108 -3.98 7.27 -7.48
C LEU A 108 -4.51 6.20 -8.42
N GLU A 109 -3.96 6.13 -9.63
CA GLU A 109 -4.27 5.08 -10.58
C GLU A 109 -3.09 4.15 -10.75
N VAL A 110 -3.34 2.85 -10.60
CA VAL A 110 -2.38 1.79 -10.88
C VAL A 110 -2.78 1.01 -12.11
N GLN A 111 -1.86 0.28 -12.68
CA GLN A 111 -2.04 -0.50 -13.88
C GLN A 111 -1.80 -1.98 -13.60
N ASP A 112 -2.72 -2.84 -14.02
CA ASP A 112 -2.52 -4.29 -13.95
C ASP A 112 -1.58 -4.79 -15.07
N ARG A 113 -1.27 -6.09 -15.08
CA ARG A 113 -0.41 -6.70 -16.10
C ARG A 113 -1.00 -6.66 -17.51
N ALA A 114 -2.31 -6.51 -17.65
CA ALA A 114 -2.99 -6.37 -18.94
C ALA A 114 -3.05 -4.91 -19.42
N GLY A 115 -2.60 -3.96 -18.62
CA GLY A 115 -2.60 -2.54 -18.94
C GLY A 115 -3.86 -1.79 -18.53
N HIS A 116 -4.78 -2.42 -17.78
CA HIS A 116 -5.99 -1.77 -17.31
C HIS A 116 -5.66 -0.85 -16.12
N LEU A 117 -6.12 0.40 -16.21
CA LEU A 117 -6.03 1.36 -15.12
C LEU A 117 -7.11 1.09 -14.06
N MET A 118 -6.71 1.16 -12.80
CA MET A 118 -7.59 0.96 -11.65
C MET A 118 -7.33 2.04 -10.61
N PRO A 119 -8.38 2.69 -10.10
CA PRO A 119 -8.22 3.59 -8.96
C PRO A 119 -7.81 2.78 -7.72
N ALA A 120 -6.88 3.32 -6.95
CA ALA A 120 -6.38 2.71 -5.74
C ALA A 120 -6.04 3.75 -4.68
N VAL A 121 -5.94 3.33 -3.44
CA VAL A 121 -5.43 4.11 -2.33
C VAL A 121 -4.03 3.62 -1.97
N ALA A 122 -3.11 4.53 -1.75
CA ALA A 122 -1.79 4.26 -1.20
C ALA A 122 -1.51 5.18 -0.01
N TYR A 123 -0.60 4.77 0.85
CA TYR A 123 -0.09 5.64 1.92
C TYR A 123 1.15 6.37 1.42
N VAL A 124 1.08 7.71 1.43
CA VAL A 124 2.18 8.59 1.00
C VAL A 124 2.71 9.32 2.22
N ALA A 125 4.03 9.36 2.39
CA ALA A 125 4.65 9.95 3.55
C ALA A 125 4.49 11.47 3.59
N LEU A 126 4.16 12.00 4.77
CA LEU A 126 4.09 13.44 5.05
C LEU A 126 5.37 13.93 5.73
N ASN A 127 5.97 13.12 6.61
CA ASN A 127 7.22 13.45 7.30
C ASN A 127 8.41 12.94 6.49
N THR A 128 8.79 13.69 5.47
CA THR A 128 9.89 13.36 4.56
C THR A 128 11.12 14.24 4.79
N GLY A 129 12.26 13.74 4.36
CA GLY A 129 13.51 14.45 4.41
C GLY A 129 14.52 13.90 3.42
N LYS A 130 15.81 13.96 3.75
CA LYS A 130 16.84 13.34 2.92
C LYS A 130 16.67 11.83 2.92
N GLU A 131 16.85 11.21 1.75
CA GLU A 131 16.89 9.74 1.67
C GLU A 131 17.94 9.17 2.62
N SER A 132 17.58 8.09 3.29
CA SER A 132 18.45 7.33 4.15
C SER A 132 18.29 5.83 3.89
N ARG A 133 19.33 5.07 4.22
CA ARG A 133 19.32 3.63 4.00
C ARG A 133 18.26 2.96 4.87
N PRO A 134 17.44 2.04 4.31
CA PRO A 134 16.59 1.20 5.11
C PRO A 134 17.42 0.17 5.88
N THR A 135 16.85 -0.43 6.92
CA THR A 135 17.43 -1.64 7.50
C THR A 135 17.23 -2.82 6.55
N ARG A 136 18.10 -3.83 6.64
CA ARG A 136 17.93 -5.08 5.90
C ARG A 136 16.61 -5.77 6.23
N GLU A 137 16.19 -5.76 7.48
CA GLU A 137 14.91 -6.30 7.91
C GLU A 137 13.73 -5.62 7.21
N TYR A 138 13.76 -4.28 7.15
CA TYR A 138 12.70 -3.53 6.45
C TYR A 138 12.65 -3.84 4.95
N LEU A 139 13.82 -3.87 4.30
CA LEU A 139 13.90 -4.19 2.87
C LEU A 139 13.41 -5.63 2.58
N ASN A 140 13.65 -6.56 3.48
CA ASN A 140 13.15 -7.94 3.33
C ASN A 140 11.62 -8.00 3.26
N PHE A 141 10.87 -7.11 3.92
CA PHE A 141 9.41 -7.05 3.76
C PHE A 141 9.00 -6.68 2.32
N LEU A 142 9.75 -5.82 1.65
CA LEU A 142 9.50 -5.49 0.24
C LEU A 142 9.78 -6.73 -0.64
N LEU A 143 10.89 -7.42 -0.39
CA LEU A 143 11.29 -8.62 -1.12
C LEU A 143 10.36 -9.82 -0.89
N GLU A 144 9.63 -9.89 0.20
CA GLU A 144 8.58 -10.91 0.40
C GLU A 144 7.46 -10.86 -0.66
N GLY A 145 7.34 -9.76 -1.41
CA GLY A 145 6.43 -9.61 -2.56
C GLY A 145 7.01 -10.05 -3.90
N GLU A 146 8.23 -10.58 -3.96
CA GLU A 146 9.02 -10.81 -5.18
C GLU A 146 8.29 -11.56 -6.30
N HIS A 147 7.45 -12.56 -5.96
CA HIS A 147 6.71 -13.34 -6.94
C HIS A 147 5.60 -12.55 -7.69
N LEU A 148 5.27 -11.36 -7.22
CA LEU A 148 4.36 -10.41 -7.88
C LEU A 148 5.11 -9.25 -8.57
N LEU A 149 6.43 -9.19 -8.43
CA LEU A 149 7.30 -8.17 -9.03
C LEU A 149 8.01 -8.73 -10.25
N SER A 150 8.45 -7.85 -11.16
CA SER A 150 9.32 -8.26 -12.25
C SER A 150 10.72 -8.64 -11.72
N PRO A 151 11.46 -9.56 -12.40
CA PRO A 151 12.82 -9.87 -12.02
C PRO A 151 13.74 -8.66 -11.97
N GLU A 152 13.56 -7.71 -12.88
CA GLU A 152 14.32 -6.46 -12.94
C GLU A 152 14.05 -5.58 -11.72
N TYR A 153 12.80 -5.52 -11.26
CA TYR A 153 12.44 -4.73 -10.07
C TYR A 153 12.98 -5.39 -8.80
N VAL A 154 12.90 -6.72 -8.70
CA VAL A 154 13.51 -7.48 -7.58
C VAL A 154 15.01 -7.21 -7.51
N THR A 155 15.74 -7.28 -8.63
CA THR A 155 17.17 -6.96 -8.68
C THR A 155 17.45 -5.54 -8.18
N LYS A 156 16.65 -4.54 -8.61
CA LYS A 156 16.79 -3.17 -8.10
C LYS A 156 16.59 -3.06 -6.60
N LEU A 157 15.63 -3.80 -6.04
CA LEU A 157 15.40 -3.83 -4.58
C LEU A 157 16.59 -4.48 -3.85
N GLU A 158 17.14 -5.57 -4.38
CA GLU A 158 18.29 -6.27 -3.79
C GLU A 158 19.56 -5.43 -3.76
N GLU A 159 19.73 -4.56 -4.75
CA GLU A 159 20.87 -3.63 -4.87
C GLU A 159 20.79 -2.42 -3.92
N ILE A 160 19.65 -2.20 -3.24
CA ILE A 160 19.50 -1.09 -2.31
C ILE A 160 20.46 -1.28 -1.11
N ALA A 161 21.32 -0.29 -0.91
CA ALA A 161 22.23 -0.30 0.23
C ALA A 161 21.46 -0.18 1.56
N THR A 162 21.77 -1.05 2.50
CA THR A 162 21.16 -1.07 3.83
C THR A 162 22.11 -0.55 4.91
N LEU A 163 21.55 -0.27 6.09
CA LEU A 163 22.31 0.03 7.29
C LEU A 163 23.12 -1.19 7.74
#